data_b39a42adfd40c44b3d24866f78b7d610
#
_entry.id   b39a42adfd40c44b3d24866f78b7d610
#
_cell.length_a   1.000
_cell.length_b   1.000
_cell.length_c   1.000
_cell.angle_alpha   90.00
_cell.angle_beta   90.00
_cell.angle_gamma   90.00
#
_symmetry.space_group_name_H-M   'P 1'
#
loop_
_entity.id
_entity.type
_entity.pdbx_description
1 polymer ?
#
loop_
_entity_poly.entity_id
_entity_poly.type
_entity_poly.pdbx_seq_one_letter_code
_entity_poly.pdbx_strand_id
1 'polypeptide(L)'
;MHISKEKSINGIFEIRQTQLALAAETIRTSFATVAKDFGLTEENCPTHTSFSATPERLQNHFDWGWLMFGLYDDGRLVGYVSLSKESDGIYELHNLAVLPEHRHRGCGRMLLDFCKAKVKELGGYKIILSIIEENATLKNWYIANGFTHTGMKYFKHLPFMVGYMEWEM
;
A
#
# COMPACT_ATOMS: atom_id res chain seq x y z
N MET A 1 -3.12 38.07 21.43
CA MET A 1 -2.17 37.18 20.79
C MET A 1 -2.98 36.09 20.04
N HIS A 2 -3.19 36.30 18.74
CA HIS A 2 -3.90 35.33 17.89
C HIS A 2 -2.90 34.23 17.55
N ILE A 3 -3.00 33.11 18.23
CA ILE A 3 -2.36 31.88 17.77
C ILE A 3 -3.21 31.39 16.61
N SER A 4 -2.72 31.60 15.37
CA SER A 4 -3.28 30.96 14.19
C SER A 4 -3.25 29.46 14.46
N LYS A 5 -4.40 28.82 14.62
CA LYS A 5 -4.50 27.38 14.52
C LYS A 5 -4.03 27.04 13.08
N GLU A 6 -2.79 26.60 12.93
CA GLU A 6 -2.38 25.95 11.70
C GLU A 6 -3.42 24.90 11.38
N LYS A 7 -4.05 25.03 10.21
CA LYS A 7 -5.00 24.01 9.74
C LYS A 7 -4.22 22.72 9.64
N SER A 8 -4.51 21.76 10.51
CA SER A 8 -3.90 20.44 10.44
C SER A 8 -4.20 19.81 9.08
N ILE A 9 -3.18 19.16 8.48
CA ILE A 9 -3.30 18.52 7.17
C ILE A 9 -4.12 17.25 7.36
N ASN A 10 -5.23 17.11 6.61
CA ASN A 10 -6.04 15.92 6.55
C ASN A 10 -6.33 15.55 5.10
N GLY A 11 -6.32 14.26 4.78
CA GLY A 11 -6.64 13.74 3.45
C GLY A 11 -5.48 13.00 2.80
N ILE A 12 -5.64 12.73 1.50
CA ILE A 12 -4.67 11.98 0.70
C ILE A 12 -3.93 12.96 -0.22
N PHE A 13 -2.60 12.90 -0.16
CA PHE A 13 -1.70 13.77 -0.93
C PHE A 13 -0.56 12.96 -1.54
N GLU A 14 0.01 13.46 -2.62
CA GLU A 14 1.23 12.89 -3.19
C GLU A 14 2.38 12.94 -2.18
N ILE A 15 3.15 11.85 -2.11
CA ILE A 15 4.38 11.79 -1.32
C ILE A 15 5.47 12.58 -2.05
N ARG A 16 6.06 13.54 -1.36
CA ARG A 16 7.21 14.31 -1.86
C ARG A 16 8.51 13.58 -1.57
N GLN A 17 9.52 13.83 -2.38
CA GLN A 17 10.85 13.22 -2.21
C GLN A 17 11.41 13.40 -0.79
N THR A 18 11.15 14.54 -0.16
CA THR A 18 11.57 14.83 1.21
C THR A 18 10.86 14.00 2.28
N GLN A 19 9.81 13.27 1.91
CA GLN A 19 8.97 12.48 2.81
C GLN A 19 9.23 10.97 2.70
N LEU A 20 10.18 10.53 1.86
CA LEU A 20 10.42 9.11 1.60
C LEU A 20 10.86 8.33 2.85
N ALA A 21 11.66 8.94 3.72
CA ALA A 21 12.05 8.31 4.99
C ALA A 21 10.85 8.07 5.91
N LEU A 22 9.97 9.05 6.03
CA LEU A 22 8.74 8.96 6.82
C LEU A 22 7.77 7.93 6.22
N ALA A 23 7.62 7.91 4.89
CA ALA A 23 6.81 6.92 4.19
C ALA A 23 7.34 5.50 4.41
N ALA A 24 8.66 5.30 4.31
CA ALA A 24 9.30 4.01 4.56
C ALA A 24 9.02 3.50 5.99
N GLU A 25 9.14 4.37 6.98
CA GLU A 25 8.83 4.02 8.38
C GLU A 25 7.35 3.63 8.55
N THR A 26 6.44 4.41 7.98
CA THR A 26 5.00 4.13 8.00
C THR A 26 4.68 2.77 7.39
N ILE A 27 5.27 2.44 6.25
CA ILE A 27 5.12 1.14 5.59
C ILE A 27 5.65 0.02 6.48
N ARG A 28 6.88 0.11 6.96
CA ARG A 28 7.49 -0.93 7.80
C ARG A 28 6.69 -1.18 9.08
N THR A 29 6.29 -0.14 9.76
CA THR A 29 5.47 -0.23 10.99
C THR A 29 4.14 -0.93 10.71
N SER A 30 3.49 -0.59 9.61
CA SER A 30 2.21 -1.17 9.21
C SER A 30 2.35 -2.66 8.85
N PHE A 31 3.37 -3.03 8.08
CA PHE A 31 3.59 -4.42 7.65
C PHE A 31 4.24 -5.31 8.72
N ALA A 32 4.80 -4.74 9.79
CA ALA A 32 5.37 -5.51 10.89
C ALA A 32 4.34 -6.42 11.57
N THR A 33 3.09 -6.03 11.62
CA THR A 33 2.00 -6.86 12.16
C THR A 33 1.74 -8.08 11.27
N VAL A 34 1.79 -7.93 9.95
CA VAL A 34 1.67 -9.04 9.00
C VAL A 34 2.85 -9.99 9.14
N ALA A 35 4.07 -9.48 9.22
CA ALA A 35 5.26 -10.30 9.44
C ALA A 35 5.13 -11.13 10.71
N LYS A 36 4.66 -10.53 11.79
CA LYS A 36 4.43 -11.23 13.06
C LYS A 36 3.39 -12.34 12.92
N ASP A 37 2.25 -12.03 12.29
CA ASP A 37 1.13 -12.97 12.15
C ASP A 37 1.49 -14.19 11.30
N PHE A 38 2.36 -14.02 10.30
CA PHE A 38 2.80 -15.08 9.38
C PHE A 38 4.21 -15.62 9.68
N GLY A 39 4.81 -15.24 10.80
CA GLY A 39 6.14 -15.72 11.20
C GLY A 39 7.25 -15.33 10.23
N LEU A 40 7.14 -14.16 9.57
CA LEU A 40 8.15 -13.68 8.62
C LEU A 40 9.28 -12.98 9.35
N THR A 41 10.51 -13.26 8.93
CA THR A 41 11.74 -12.69 9.46
C THR A 41 12.64 -12.23 8.32
N GLU A 42 13.65 -11.42 8.62
CA GLU A 42 14.67 -11.04 7.63
C GLU A 42 15.43 -12.25 7.07
N GLU A 43 15.49 -13.34 7.85
CA GLU A 43 16.16 -14.58 7.44
C GLU A 43 15.30 -15.39 6.45
N ASN A 44 14.00 -15.60 6.75
CA ASN A 44 13.15 -16.45 5.91
C ASN A 44 12.42 -15.70 4.79
N CYS A 45 12.29 -14.39 4.89
CA CYS A 45 11.63 -13.55 3.89
C CYS A 45 12.21 -12.12 3.86
N PRO A 46 13.48 -11.92 3.46
CA PRO A 46 14.13 -10.62 3.49
C PRO A 46 13.48 -9.60 2.56
N THR A 47 12.75 -10.04 1.55
CA THR A 47 12.06 -9.18 0.59
C THR A 47 10.70 -8.69 1.06
N HIS A 48 10.20 -9.19 2.21
CA HIS A 48 8.92 -8.72 2.76
C HIS A 48 8.97 -7.22 3.07
N THR A 49 7.87 -6.53 2.80
CA THR A 49 7.78 -5.08 2.88
C THR A 49 8.14 -4.51 4.27
N SER A 50 7.87 -5.26 5.35
CA SER A 50 8.26 -4.86 6.70
C SER A 50 9.78 -4.72 6.91
N PHE A 51 10.58 -5.37 6.06
CA PHE A 51 12.05 -5.30 6.10
C PHE A 51 12.63 -4.52 4.94
N SER A 52 12.03 -4.64 3.75
CA SER A 52 12.58 -4.11 2.50
C SER A 52 12.16 -2.69 2.15
N ALA A 53 11.13 -2.12 2.81
CA ALA A 53 10.70 -0.75 2.57
C ALA A 53 11.66 0.25 3.22
N THR A 54 12.75 0.54 2.55
CA THR A 54 13.78 1.50 2.97
C THR A 54 13.62 2.83 2.22
N PRO A 55 14.17 3.95 2.73
CA PRO A 55 14.17 5.20 1.99
C PRO A 55 14.81 5.08 0.61
N GLU A 56 15.89 4.30 0.48
CA GLU A 56 16.59 4.05 -0.79
C GLU A 56 15.69 3.30 -1.79
N ARG A 57 14.97 2.29 -1.34
CA ARG A 57 14.02 1.56 -2.19
C ARG A 57 12.88 2.44 -2.66
N LEU A 58 12.34 3.27 -1.76
CA LEU A 58 11.29 4.23 -2.11
C LEU A 58 11.80 5.31 -3.06
N GLN A 59 13.06 5.72 -2.93
CA GLN A 59 13.69 6.62 -3.90
C GLN A 59 13.72 6.00 -5.29
N ASN A 60 14.04 4.71 -5.41
CA ASN A 60 13.99 4.02 -6.68
C ASN A 60 12.57 4.02 -7.28
N HIS A 61 11.54 3.74 -6.47
CA HIS A 61 10.15 3.81 -6.92
C HIS A 61 9.78 5.21 -7.39
N PHE A 62 10.21 6.23 -6.65
CA PHE A 62 10.01 7.65 -7.02
C PHE A 62 10.68 7.96 -8.38
N ASP A 63 11.93 7.55 -8.55
CA ASP A 63 12.71 7.76 -9.78
C ASP A 63 12.12 7.00 -10.98
N TRP A 64 11.50 5.84 -10.75
CA TRP A 64 10.79 5.07 -11.78
C TRP A 64 9.43 5.65 -12.15
N GLY A 65 9.01 6.71 -11.49
CA GLY A 65 7.74 7.39 -11.76
C GLY A 65 6.52 6.69 -11.16
N TRP A 66 6.69 5.89 -10.11
CA TRP A 66 5.56 5.35 -9.37
C TRP A 66 4.75 6.49 -8.75
N LEU A 67 3.44 6.32 -8.75
CA LEU A 67 2.53 7.26 -8.10
C LEU A 67 2.42 6.87 -6.62
N MET A 68 2.89 7.74 -5.75
CA MET A 68 3.02 7.47 -4.31
C MET A 68 2.14 8.44 -3.54
N PHE A 69 1.26 7.92 -2.68
CA PHE A 69 0.28 8.71 -1.94
C PHE A 69 0.32 8.41 -0.45
N GLY A 70 0.11 9.44 0.35
CA GLY A 70 0.01 9.34 1.80
C GLY A 70 -1.34 9.82 2.30
N LEU A 71 -1.90 9.11 3.28
CA LEU A 71 -3.06 9.52 4.04
C LEU A 71 -2.59 10.23 5.31
N TYR A 72 -3.05 11.45 5.50
CA TYR A 72 -2.74 12.29 6.66
C TYR A 72 -3.97 12.43 7.55
N ASP A 73 -3.76 12.30 8.85
CA ASP A 73 -4.72 12.58 9.90
C ASP A 73 -4.06 13.50 10.92
N ASP A 74 -4.64 14.70 11.07
CA ASP A 74 -4.13 15.76 11.94
C ASP A 74 -2.63 16.06 11.73
N GLY A 75 -2.22 16.13 10.45
CA GLY A 75 -0.86 16.41 10.02
C GLY A 75 0.10 15.25 10.11
N ARG A 76 -0.32 14.09 10.61
CA ARG A 76 0.49 12.88 10.73
C ARG A 76 0.24 11.95 9.54
N LEU A 77 1.30 11.40 8.98
CA LEU A 77 1.20 10.35 7.96
C LEU A 77 0.79 9.03 8.63
N VAL A 78 -0.41 8.56 8.33
CA VAL A 78 -1.01 7.36 8.96
C VAL A 78 -1.26 6.24 7.98
N GLY A 79 -1.17 6.49 6.68
CA GLY A 79 -1.34 5.49 5.65
C GLY A 79 -0.55 5.82 4.39
N TYR A 80 -0.35 4.80 3.56
CA TYR A 80 0.43 4.90 2.33
C TYR A 80 -0.12 3.93 1.28
N VAL A 81 0.01 4.30 0.03
CA VAL A 81 -0.23 3.41 -1.11
C VAL A 81 0.56 3.90 -2.31
N SER A 82 0.94 3.00 -3.20
CA SER A 82 1.51 3.37 -4.49
C SER A 82 0.93 2.58 -5.64
N LEU A 83 1.06 3.15 -6.84
CA LEU A 83 0.63 2.57 -8.11
C LEU A 83 1.80 2.62 -9.09
N SER A 84 2.05 1.52 -9.77
CA SER A 84 2.90 1.48 -10.97
C SER A 84 2.06 1.18 -12.21
N LYS A 85 2.44 1.76 -13.35
CA LYS A 85 1.81 1.42 -14.63
C LYS A 85 2.47 0.15 -15.18
N GLU A 86 1.68 -0.92 -15.35
CA GLU A 86 2.17 -2.20 -15.86
C GLU A 86 2.07 -2.29 -17.38
N SER A 87 0.96 -1.79 -17.93
CA SER A 87 0.69 -1.72 -19.37
C SER A 87 -0.41 -0.71 -19.64
N ASP A 88 -0.83 -0.57 -20.88
CA ASP A 88 -1.88 0.39 -21.21
C ASP A 88 -3.19 0.09 -20.49
N GLY A 89 -3.57 1.03 -19.62
CA GLY A 89 -4.79 0.96 -18.82
C GLY A 89 -4.72 0.04 -17.58
N ILE A 90 -3.60 -0.65 -17.33
CA ILE A 90 -3.43 -1.57 -16.20
C ILE A 90 -2.38 -1.02 -15.23
N TYR A 91 -2.77 -0.92 -13.97
CA TYR A 91 -1.92 -0.45 -12.87
C TYR A 91 -1.79 -1.52 -11.81
N GLU A 92 -0.60 -1.64 -11.21
CA GLU A 92 -0.38 -2.47 -10.03
C GLU A 92 -0.39 -1.62 -8.76
N LEU A 93 -1.14 -2.07 -7.77
CA LEU A 93 -1.21 -1.45 -6.46
C LEU A 93 -0.19 -2.10 -5.53
N HIS A 94 0.62 -1.27 -4.88
CA HIS A 94 1.68 -1.71 -3.98
C HIS A 94 1.54 -1.09 -2.59
N ASN A 95 1.92 -1.86 -1.59
CA ASN A 95 2.20 -1.38 -0.23
C ASN A 95 1.05 -0.58 0.39
N LEU A 96 -0.19 -1.01 0.20
CA LEU A 96 -1.33 -0.41 0.90
C LEU A 96 -1.13 -0.63 2.41
N ALA A 97 -0.85 0.44 3.10
CA ALA A 97 -0.45 0.44 4.50
C ALA A 97 -1.29 1.41 5.32
N VAL A 98 -1.72 0.99 6.50
CA VAL A 98 -2.35 1.84 7.51
C VAL A 98 -1.71 1.50 8.85
N LEU A 99 -1.27 2.53 9.59
CA LEU A 99 -0.72 2.33 10.93
C LEU A 99 -1.70 1.56 11.81
N PRO A 100 -1.24 0.61 12.65
CA PRO A 100 -2.11 -0.26 13.43
C PRO A 100 -3.20 0.48 14.23
N GLU A 101 -2.83 1.59 14.86
CA GLU A 101 -3.74 2.40 15.68
C GLU A 101 -4.80 3.16 14.88
N HIS A 102 -4.68 3.24 13.55
CA HIS A 102 -5.62 3.88 12.64
C HIS A 102 -6.45 2.89 11.82
N ARG A 103 -6.30 1.59 12.07
CA ARG A 103 -7.08 0.54 11.40
C ARG A 103 -8.52 0.51 11.90
N HIS A 104 -9.39 -0.15 11.12
CA HIS A 104 -10.83 -0.28 11.41
C HIS A 104 -11.60 1.04 11.50
N ARG A 105 -11.08 2.08 10.86
CA ARG A 105 -11.68 3.43 10.73
C ARG A 105 -11.94 3.82 9.29
N GLY A 106 -11.86 2.88 8.35
CA GLY A 106 -12.07 3.13 6.93
C GLY A 106 -10.86 3.73 6.18
N CYS A 107 -9.70 3.86 6.81
CA CYS A 107 -8.50 4.46 6.19
C CYS A 107 -8.00 3.64 4.97
N GLY A 108 -7.97 2.32 5.09
CA GLY A 108 -7.58 1.45 3.98
C GLY A 108 -8.54 1.56 2.79
N ARG A 109 -9.83 1.61 3.06
CA ARG A 109 -10.85 1.82 2.02
C ARG A 109 -10.73 3.18 1.34
N MET A 110 -10.46 4.24 2.11
CA MET A 110 -10.22 5.58 1.55
C MET A 110 -9.06 5.57 0.55
N LEU A 111 -7.94 4.95 0.92
CA LEU A 111 -6.77 4.81 0.05
C LEU A 111 -7.09 3.98 -1.20
N LEU A 112 -7.81 2.88 -1.04
CA LEU A 112 -8.19 2.01 -2.15
C LEU A 112 -9.15 2.71 -3.12
N ASP A 113 -10.18 3.38 -2.61
CA ASP A 113 -11.13 4.13 -3.43
C ASP A 113 -10.44 5.31 -4.15
N PHE A 114 -9.48 5.96 -3.50
CA PHE A 114 -8.63 6.97 -4.12
C PHE A 114 -7.84 6.40 -5.28
N CYS A 115 -7.22 5.23 -5.13
CA CYS A 115 -6.48 4.56 -6.21
C CYS A 115 -7.38 4.22 -7.39
N LYS A 116 -8.58 3.70 -7.15
CA LYS A 116 -9.57 3.42 -8.19
C LYS A 116 -9.93 4.67 -8.98
N ALA A 117 -10.20 5.78 -8.28
CA ALA A 117 -10.52 7.06 -8.90
C ALA A 117 -9.31 7.60 -9.71
N LYS A 118 -8.09 7.48 -9.16
CA LYS A 118 -6.86 7.91 -9.83
C LYS A 118 -6.59 7.12 -11.11
N VAL A 119 -6.75 5.83 -11.09
CA VAL A 119 -6.60 4.97 -12.27
C VAL A 119 -7.59 5.35 -13.36
N LYS A 120 -8.85 5.62 -13.01
CA LYS A 120 -9.87 6.14 -13.95
C LYS A 120 -9.46 7.49 -14.55
N GLU A 121 -9.01 8.42 -13.72
CA GLU A 121 -8.54 9.75 -14.13
C GLU A 121 -7.40 9.65 -15.17
N LEU A 122 -6.52 8.66 -15.01
CA LEU A 122 -5.40 8.40 -15.90
C LEU A 122 -5.76 7.58 -17.16
N GLY A 123 -7.05 7.28 -17.37
CA GLY A 123 -7.53 6.47 -18.50
C GLY A 123 -7.33 4.96 -18.30
N GLY A 124 -7.00 4.53 -17.10
CA GLY A 124 -6.90 3.11 -16.76
C GLY A 124 -8.25 2.47 -16.48
N TYR A 125 -8.29 1.15 -16.56
CA TYR A 125 -9.51 0.36 -16.36
C TYR A 125 -9.33 -0.83 -15.42
N LYS A 126 -8.10 -1.14 -15.03
CA LYS A 126 -7.78 -2.31 -14.21
C LYS A 126 -6.72 -1.99 -13.16
N ILE A 127 -6.91 -2.53 -11.97
CA ILE A 127 -5.90 -2.60 -10.90
C ILE A 127 -5.62 -4.06 -10.59
N ILE A 128 -4.36 -4.44 -10.58
CA ILE A 128 -3.87 -5.74 -10.15
C ILE A 128 -3.08 -5.60 -8.85
N LEU A 129 -3.05 -6.65 -8.06
CA LEU A 129 -2.23 -6.72 -6.85
C LEU A 129 -1.93 -8.17 -6.47
N SER A 130 -0.95 -8.34 -5.60
CA SER A 130 -0.60 -9.62 -5.00
C SER A 130 -0.68 -9.56 -3.48
N ILE A 131 -1.04 -10.70 -2.88
CA ILE A 131 -1.19 -10.87 -1.44
C ILE A 131 -0.48 -12.14 -0.98
N ILE A 132 -0.28 -12.28 0.33
CA ILE A 132 -0.03 -13.59 0.92
C ILE A 132 -1.34 -14.37 0.80
N GLU A 133 -1.32 -15.48 0.04
CA GLU A 133 -2.53 -16.28 -0.25
C GLU A 133 -3.24 -16.75 1.03
N GLU A 134 -2.47 -17.12 2.05
CA GLU A 134 -2.97 -17.61 3.33
C GLU A 134 -3.58 -16.49 4.22
N ASN A 135 -3.43 -15.23 3.83
CA ASN A 135 -4.05 -14.12 4.53
C ASN A 135 -5.53 -13.99 4.11
N ALA A 136 -6.36 -14.86 4.66
CA ALA A 136 -7.79 -14.91 4.34
C ALA A 136 -8.54 -13.62 4.70
N THR A 137 -8.16 -12.97 5.81
CA THR A 137 -8.76 -11.70 6.24
C THR A 137 -8.55 -10.61 5.19
N LEU A 138 -7.32 -10.47 4.69
CA LEU A 138 -6.99 -9.49 3.67
C LEU A 138 -7.65 -9.82 2.32
N LYS A 139 -7.60 -11.09 1.91
CA LYS A 139 -8.28 -11.55 0.69
C LYS A 139 -9.76 -11.20 0.70
N ASN A 140 -10.46 -11.53 1.77
CA ASN A 140 -11.88 -11.24 1.92
C ASN A 140 -12.17 -9.74 1.95
N TRP A 141 -11.28 -8.95 2.53
CA TRP A 141 -11.41 -7.51 2.52
C TRP A 141 -11.31 -6.93 1.10
N TYR A 142 -10.37 -7.40 0.28
CA TYR A 142 -10.29 -7.00 -1.13
C TYR A 142 -11.51 -7.45 -1.93
N ILE A 143 -12.01 -8.67 -1.70
CA ILE A 143 -13.24 -9.16 -2.35
C ILE A 143 -14.43 -8.25 -2.00
N ALA A 144 -14.59 -7.89 -0.72
CA ALA A 144 -15.63 -6.97 -0.26
C ALA A 144 -15.51 -5.57 -0.89
N ASN A 145 -14.31 -5.19 -1.35
CA ASN A 145 -14.05 -3.92 -2.03
C ASN A 145 -14.01 -4.06 -3.58
N GLY A 146 -14.58 -5.12 -4.12
CA GLY A 146 -14.80 -5.29 -5.55
C GLY A 146 -13.67 -5.97 -6.32
N PHE A 147 -12.67 -6.53 -5.65
CA PHE A 147 -11.62 -7.31 -6.28
C PHE A 147 -12.05 -8.76 -6.47
N THR A 148 -11.49 -9.41 -7.48
CA THR A 148 -11.66 -10.83 -7.77
C THR A 148 -10.32 -11.53 -7.59
N HIS A 149 -10.33 -12.69 -6.92
CA HIS A 149 -9.16 -13.57 -6.83
C HIS A 149 -8.95 -14.27 -8.17
N THR A 150 -7.77 -14.15 -8.76
CA THR A 150 -7.48 -14.65 -10.11
C THR A 150 -6.56 -15.86 -10.16
N GLY A 151 -5.91 -16.20 -9.06
CA GLY A 151 -5.03 -17.35 -8.97
C GLY A 151 -4.00 -17.23 -7.87
N MET A 152 -3.12 -18.22 -7.81
CA MET A 152 -2.01 -18.25 -6.88
C MET A 152 -0.79 -18.89 -7.50
N LYS A 153 0.39 -18.60 -6.97
CA LYS A 153 1.66 -19.14 -7.45
C LYS A 153 2.61 -19.46 -6.30
N TYR A 154 3.27 -20.61 -6.39
CA TYR A 154 4.35 -20.98 -5.51
C TYR A 154 5.67 -20.38 -6.00
N PHE A 155 6.44 -19.82 -5.06
CA PHE A 155 7.81 -19.37 -5.29
C PHE A 155 8.73 -20.02 -4.27
N LYS A 156 9.77 -20.69 -4.74
CA LYS A 156 10.69 -21.48 -3.90
C LYS A 156 11.32 -20.65 -2.76
N HIS A 157 11.57 -19.36 -3.00
CA HIS A 157 12.22 -18.46 -2.04
C HIS A 157 11.27 -17.81 -1.03
N LEU A 158 9.95 -18.05 -1.16
CA LEU A 158 8.95 -17.47 -0.26
C LEU A 158 8.35 -18.56 0.66
N PRO A 159 8.14 -18.25 1.94
CA PRO A 159 7.54 -19.17 2.90
C PRO A 159 6.00 -19.22 2.83
N PHE A 160 5.40 -18.63 1.80
CA PHE A 160 3.95 -18.59 1.57
C PHE A 160 3.65 -18.64 0.07
N MET A 161 2.39 -18.95 -0.26
CA MET A 161 1.88 -18.81 -1.63
C MET A 161 1.56 -17.36 -1.92
N VAL A 162 1.80 -16.91 -3.16
CA VAL A 162 1.39 -15.58 -3.62
C VAL A 162 0.02 -15.70 -4.28
N GLY A 163 -0.96 -14.96 -3.77
CA GLY A 163 -2.28 -14.82 -4.36
C GLY A 163 -2.37 -13.57 -5.23
N TYR A 164 -3.11 -13.67 -6.33
CA TYR A 164 -3.33 -12.57 -7.26
C TYR A 164 -4.77 -12.13 -7.25
N MET A 165 -4.97 -10.82 -7.27
CA MET A 165 -6.30 -10.23 -7.29
C MET A 165 -6.36 -9.10 -8.31
N GLU A 166 -7.54 -8.86 -8.85
CA GLU A 166 -7.78 -7.77 -9.78
C GLU A 166 -9.12 -7.08 -9.55
N TRP A 167 -9.12 -5.79 -9.82
CA TRP A 167 -10.33 -4.98 -9.94
C TRP A 167 -10.40 -4.42 -11.35
N GLU A 168 -11.57 -4.48 -11.96
CA GLU A 168 -11.84 -3.97 -13.29
C GLU A 168 -13.11 -3.10 -13.26
N MET A 169 -13.10 -2.00 -14.03
CA MET A 169 -14.27 -1.12 -14.16
C MET A 169 -15.41 -1.78 -14.88
#